data_812c52aca05eaf6b936dc25cc405ba7d
#
_entry.id   812c52aca05eaf6b936dc25cc405ba7d
#
_cell.length_a   1.000
_cell.length_b   1.000
_cell.length_c   1.000
_cell.angle_alpha   90.00
_cell.angle_beta   90.00
_cell.angle_gamma   90.00
#
_symmetry.space_group_name_H-M   'P 1'
#
loop_
_entity.id
_entity.type
_entity.pdbx_description
1 polymer ?
#
loop_
_entity_poly.entity_id
_entity_poly.type
_entity_poly.pdbx_seq_one_letter_code
_entity_poly.pdbx_strand_id
1 'polypeptide(L)'
;AARGLFHFKGLDCRYAARGRDEPEDALAQWAGDSSIPVVAWNREPLRTGWAEILLLAERLAPEPALIPADAEGRVELFGLGHEICGEMGLGWCLRLMMIQRSLGHGGGPAFPPAVAAHLAGRYGFNAHAARQARGRVLEVLGLLDARLARQPYLIGESLTAADVYWATFANLLTPLPEAELPAAPIIRQVYESADE
;
A
#
# COMPACT_ATOMS: atom_id res chain seq x y z
N ALA A 1 -5.15 -1.20 -2.16
CA ALA A 1 -4.70 -1.00 -3.56
C ALA A 1 -5.21 -2.11 -4.48
N ALA A 2 -4.85 -3.41 -4.28
CA ALA A 2 -5.27 -4.50 -5.18
C ALA A 2 -6.79 -4.55 -5.42
N ARG A 3 -7.60 -4.44 -4.36
CA ARG A 3 -9.08 -4.40 -4.48
C ARG A 3 -9.55 -3.23 -5.32
N GLY A 4 -8.93 -2.06 -5.19
CA GLY A 4 -9.26 -0.88 -5.99
C GLY A 4 -8.96 -1.08 -7.48
N LEU A 5 -7.83 -1.70 -7.82
CA LEU A 5 -7.48 -2.03 -9.20
C LEU A 5 -8.52 -2.96 -9.83
N PHE A 6 -8.85 -4.06 -9.15
CA PHE A 6 -9.83 -5.03 -9.67
C PHE A 6 -11.24 -4.44 -9.76
N HIS A 7 -11.65 -3.63 -8.79
CA HIS A 7 -12.93 -2.93 -8.82
C HIS A 7 -13.01 -1.98 -10.02
N PHE A 8 -11.99 -1.14 -10.23
CA PHE A 8 -11.95 -0.19 -11.34
C PHE A 8 -12.02 -0.89 -12.71
N LYS A 9 -11.36 -2.06 -12.82
CA LYS A 9 -11.38 -2.87 -14.04
C LYS A 9 -12.62 -3.76 -14.20
N GLY A 10 -13.59 -3.67 -13.30
CA GLY A 10 -14.79 -4.50 -13.34
C GLY A 10 -14.53 -6.00 -13.20
N LEU A 11 -13.39 -6.39 -12.63
CA LEU A 11 -13.05 -7.80 -12.40
C LEU A 11 -13.81 -8.35 -11.20
N ASP A 12 -14.58 -9.40 -11.44
CA ASP A 12 -15.24 -10.14 -10.35
C ASP A 12 -14.23 -10.96 -9.56
N CYS A 13 -14.14 -10.68 -8.26
CA CYS A 13 -13.15 -11.28 -7.37
C CYS A 13 -13.83 -11.91 -6.16
N ARG A 14 -13.43 -13.15 -5.84
CA ARG A 14 -13.75 -13.76 -4.56
C ARG A 14 -12.72 -13.33 -3.52
N TYR A 15 -13.19 -12.68 -2.47
CA TYR A 15 -12.32 -12.26 -1.37
C TYR A 15 -12.36 -13.30 -0.26
N ALA A 16 -11.19 -13.82 0.10
CA ALA A 16 -11.00 -14.63 1.29
C ALA A 16 -10.49 -13.74 2.42
N ALA A 17 -11.21 -13.71 3.53
CA ALA A 17 -10.71 -13.10 4.76
C ALA A 17 -9.89 -14.14 5.53
N ARG A 18 -8.74 -13.74 6.08
CA ARG A 18 -8.04 -14.58 7.04
C ARG A 18 -8.86 -14.67 8.32
N GLY A 19 -9.20 -15.89 8.72
CA GLY A 19 -9.88 -16.16 9.98
C GLY A 19 -9.00 -15.84 11.19
N ARG A 20 -9.60 -15.44 12.31
CA ARG A 20 -8.84 -15.20 13.57
C ARG A 20 -8.20 -16.48 14.11
N ASP A 21 -8.80 -17.63 13.83
CA ASP A 21 -8.41 -18.94 14.32
C ASP A 21 -7.52 -19.73 13.32
N GLU A 22 -7.19 -19.12 12.17
CA GLU A 22 -6.29 -19.72 11.20
C GLU A 22 -4.84 -19.67 11.72
N PRO A 23 -4.05 -20.73 11.52
CA PRO A 23 -2.63 -20.74 11.83
C PRO A 23 -1.92 -19.56 11.17
N GLU A 24 -1.01 -18.92 11.88
CA GLU A 24 -0.30 -17.72 11.40
C GLU A 24 0.49 -18.00 10.12
N ASP A 25 0.89 -19.24 9.92
CA ASP A 25 1.66 -19.74 8.79
C ASP A 25 0.80 -20.29 7.63
N ALA A 26 -0.53 -20.41 7.78
CA ALA A 26 -1.39 -20.98 6.74
C ALA A 26 -1.27 -20.24 5.40
N LEU A 27 -1.19 -18.91 5.43
CA LEU A 27 -0.98 -18.10 4.24
C LEU A 27 0.41 -18.35 3.63
N ALA A 28 1.45 -18.41 4.45
CA ALA A 28 2.80 -18.69 3.99
C ALA A 28 2.93 -20.10 3.39
N GLN A 29 2.27 -21.09 3.97
CA GLN A 29 2.23 -22.46 3.43
C GLN A 29 1.53 -22.50 2.06
N TRP A 30 0.45 -21.74 1.89
CA TRP A 30 -0.29 -21.70 0.62
C TRP A 30 0.39 -20.85 -0.43
N ALA A 31 0.89 -19.66 -0.07
CA ALA A 31 1.38 -18.65 -1.01
C ALA A 31 2.92 -18.61 -1.12
N GLY A 32 3.63 -19.34 -0.27
CA GLY A 32 5.09 -19.26 -0.18
C GLY A 32 5.59 -17.99 0.53
N ASP A 33 4.67 -17.09 0.91
CA ASP A 33 4.95 -15.82 1.60
C ASP A 33 3.75 -15.45 2.47
N SER A 34 3.99 -14.82 3.61
CA SER A 34 2.96 -14.26 4.49
C SER A 34 2.43 -12.88 4.04
N SER A 35 2.92 -12.37 2.91
CA SER A 35 2.51 -11.07 2.37
C SER A 35 1.06 -11.05 1.93
N ILE A 36 0.36 -9.98 2.24
CA ILE A 36 -0.98 -9.68 1.75
C ILE A 36 -0.95 -8.31 1.02
N PRO A 37 -1.71 -8.18 -0.07
CA PRO A 37 -2.65 -9.16 -0.66
C PRO A 37 -1.94 -10.30 -1.41
N VAL A 38 -2.59 -11.48 -1.46
CA VAL A 38 -2.23 -12.56 -2.38
C VAL A 38 -3.33 -12.68 -3.42
N VAL A 39 -2.96 -12.78 -4.68
CA VAL A 39 -3.89 -12.96 -5.79
C VAL A 39 -3.61 -14.28 -6.50
N ALA A 40 -4.65 -15.09 -6.65
CA ALA A 40 -4.64 -16.34 -7.39
C ALA A 40 -5.49 -16.20 -8.67
N TRP A 41 -5.01 -16.71 -9.78
CA TRP A 41 -5.75 -16.82 -11.03
C TRP A 41 -5.52 -18.19 -11.67
N ASN A 42 -6.58 -18.97 -11.76
CA ASN A 42 -6.54 -20.33 -12.31
C ASN A 42 -5.42 -21.19 -11.68
N ARG A 43 -4.52 -21.74 -12.51
CA ARG A 43 -3.36 -22.54 -12.09
C ARG A 43 -2.03 -21.79 -12.22
N GLU A 44 -2.11 -20.45 -12.38
CA GLU A 44 -0.90 -19.63 -12.48
C GLU A 44 -0.24 -19.45 -11.11
N PRO A 45 1.06 -19.09 -11.09
CA PRO A 45 1.73 -18.73 -9.85
C PRO A 45 1.00 -17.59 -9.13
N LEU A 46 0.94 -17.68 -7.82
CA LEU A 46 0.36 -16.64 -6.96
C LEU A 46 1.15 -15.34 -7.09
N ARG A 47 0.46 -14.20 -6.92
CA ARG A 47 1.07 -12.88 -6.99
C ARG A 47 0.85 -12.14 -5.68
N THR A 48 1.94 -11.63 -5.12
CA THR A 48 1.96 -10.88 -3.85
C THR A 48 2.46 -9.45 -4.04
N GLY A 49 3.22 -9.19 -5.08
CA GLY A 49 3.77 -7.87 -5.40
C GLY A 49 2.73 -6.93 -6.05
N TRP A 50 2.83 -5.65 -5.75
CA TRP A 50 1.92 -4.64 -6.28
C TRP A 50 1.95 -4.55 -7.81
N ALA A 51 3.15 -4.67 -8.40
CA ALA A 51 3.35 -4.59 -9.85
C ALA A 51 2.80 -5.83 -10.58
N GLU A 52 3.07 -7.04 -10.04
CA GLU A 52 2.57 -8.29 -10.61
C GLU A 52 1.04 -8.38 -10.55
N ILE A 53 0.44 -7.85 -9.48
CA ILE A 53 -1.02 -7.78 -9.34
C ILE A 53 -1.61 -6.81 -10.38
N LEU A 54 -0.99 -5.66 -10.59
CA LEU A 54 -1.40 -4.71 -11.63
C LEU A 54 -1.28 -5.34 -13.02
N LEU A 55 -0.16 -5.96 -13.35
CA LEU A 55 0.06 -6.61 -14.65
C LEU A 55 -0.95 -7.74 -14.91
N LEU A 56 -1.33 -8.49 -13.86
CA LEU A 56 -2.39 -9.48 -13.97
C LEU A 56 -3.73 -8.81 -14.28
N ALA A 57 -4.10 -7.75 -13.55
CA ALA A 57 -5.35 -7.03 -13.75
C ALA A 57 -5.46 -6.47 -15.19
N GLU A 58 -4.38 -5.85 -15.69
CA GLU A 58 -4.30 -5.36 -17.06
C GLU A 58 -4.49 -6.47 -18.11
N ARG A 59 -3.87 -7.62 -17.88
CA ARG A 59 -3.98 -8.76 -18.79
C ARG A 59 -5.39 -9.37 -18.81
N LEU A 60 -6.07 -9.40 -17.67
CA LEU A 60 -7.41 -9.97 -17.54
C LEU A 60 -8.50 -9.04 -18.08
N ALA A 61 -8.33 -7.74 -17.90
CA ALA A 61 -9.22 -6.71 -18.41
C ALA A 61 -8.38 -5.54 -18.93
N PRO A 62 -7.98 -5.54 -20.22
CA PRO A 62 -7.15 -4.47 -20.78
C PRO A 62 -7.79 -3.08 -20.63
N GLU A 63 -9.12 -2.99 -20.75
CA GLU A 63 -9.86 -1.75 -20.62
C GLU A 63 -10.72 -1.71 -19.33
N PRO A 64 -10.87 -0.54 -18.70
CA PRO A 64 -10.11 0.70 -18.93
C PRO A 64 -8.65 0.51 -18.54
N ALA A 65 -7.70 1.01 -19.36
CA ALA A 65 -6.26 0.86 -19.10
C ALA A 65 -5.83 1.67 -17.87
N LEU A 66 -5.07 1.05 -16.97
CA LEU A 66 -4.44 1.70 -15.79
C LEU A 66 -2.93 1.89 -15.96
N ILE A 67 -2.38 1.34 -17.03
CA ILE A 67 -0.98 1.51 -17.43
C ILE A 67 -0.95 2.32 -18.73
N PRO A 68 -0.21 3.45 -18.80
CA PRO A 68 -0.02 4.19 -20.05
C PRO A 68 0.51 3.30 -21.18
N ALA A 69 0.03 3.52 -22.39
CA ALA A 69 0.40 2.72 -23.55
C ALA A 69 1.81 3.02 -24.07
N ASP A 70 2.28 4.26 -23.89
CA ASP A 70 3.61 4.66 -24.31
C ASP A 70 4.68 4.25 -23.30
N ALA A 71 5.92 4.11 -23.76
CA ALA A 71 7.01 3.61 -22.96
C ALA A 71 7.42 4.58 -21.83
N GLU A 72 7.34 5.88 -22.05
CA GLU A 72 7.71 6.91 -21.07
C GLU A 72 6.71 6.92 -19.90
N GLY A 73 5.42 7.01 -20.19
CA GLY A 73 4.36 6.95 -19.18
C GLY A 73 4.37 5.62 -18.42
N ARG A 74 4.69 4.51 -19.11
CA ARG A 74 4.85 3.21 -18.46
C ARG A 74 6.02 3.20 -17.45
N VAL A 75 7.18 3.74 -17.79
CA VAL A 75 8.34 3.87 -16.89
C VAL A 75 7.99 4.77 -15.72
N GLU A 76 7.32 5.89 -15.97
CA GLU A 76 6.86 6.82 -14.96
C GLU A 76 5.89 6.16 -13.97
N LEU A 77 4.92 5.39 -14.48
CA LEU A 77 3.98 4.65 -13.63
C LEU A 77 4.67 3.68 -12.68
N PHE A 78 5.59 2.86 -13.19
CA PHE A 78 6.27 1.87 -12.34
C PHE A 78 7.24 2.54 -11.37
N GLY A 79 7.86 3.67 -11.75
CA GLY A 79 8.66 4.51 -10.85
C GLY A 79 7.83 5.07 -9.71
N LEU A 80 6.73 5.79 -10.02
CA LEU A 80 5.81 6.32 -8.99
C LEU A 80 5.16 5.21 -8.16
N GLY A 81 4.77 4.11 -8.79
CA GLY A 81 4.23 2.95 -8.11
C GLY A 81 5.20 2.41 -7.05
N HIS A 82 6.50 2.37 -7.36
CA HIS A 82 7.52 1.98 -6.40
C HIS A 82 7.68 3.01 -5.27
N GLU A 83 7.70 4.30 -5.60
CA GLU A 83 7.78 5.38 -4.60
C GLU A 83 6.58 5.39 -3.63
N ILE A 84 5.42 4.89 -4.05
CA ILE A 84 4.23 4.80 -3.19
C ILE A 84 4.18 3.46 -2.45
N CYS A 85 4.39 2.33 -3.15
CA CYS A 85 4.11 0.98 -2.67
C CYS A 85 5.35 0.17 -2.29
N GLY A 86 6.53 0.53 -2.82
CA GLY A 86 7.75 -0.26 -2.70
C GLY A 86 8.46 -0.09 -1.37
N GLU A 87 9.56 -0.83 -1.22
CA GLU A 87 10.46 -0.70 -0.07
C GLU A 87 11.05 0.71 -0.02
N MET A 88 11.10 1.30 1.18
CA MET A 88 11.48 2.70 1.42
C MET A 88 10.65 3.75 0.65
N GLY A 89 9.52 3.34 0.04
CA GLY A 89 8.52 4.26 -0.48
C GLY A 89 7.57 4.76 0.62
N LEU A 90 6.55 5.53 0.22
CA LEU A 90 5.62 6.20 1.14
C LEU A 90 5.00 5.25 2.16
N GLY A 91 4.35 4.18 1.67
CA GLY A 91 3.65 3.24 2.56
C GLY A 91 4.59 2.50 3.51
N TRP A 92 5.78 2.12 3.02
CA TRP A 92 6.81 1.48 3.84
C TRP A 92 7.32 2.41 4.93
N CYS A 93 7.70 3.64 4.57
CA CYS A 93 8.21 4.63 5.51
C CYS A 93 7.20 5.04 6.57
N LEU A 94 5.93 5.22 6.20
CA LEU A 94 4.85 5.45 7.17
C LEU A 94 4.73 4.29 8.17
N ARG A 95 4.85 3.04 7.71
CA ARG A 95 4.86 1.87 8.61
C ARG A 95 6.06 1.88 9.56
N LEU A 96 7.26 2.22 9.09
CA LEU A 96 8.44 2.35 9.95
C LEU A 96 8.24 3.42 11.04
N MET A 97 7.64 4.56 10.70
CA MET A 97 7.31 5.61 11.67
C MET A 97 6.30 5.13 12.72
N MET A 98 5.23 4.47 12.31
CA MET A 98 4.22 3.89 13.21
C MET A 98 4.83 2.81 14.12
N ILE A 99 5.70 1.95 13.60
CA ILE A 99 6.41 0.94 14.36
C ILE A 99 7.33 1.60 15.39
N GLN A 100 8.11 2.60 14.99
CA GLN A 100 9.00 3.35 15.88
C GLN A 100 8.24 3.94 17.06
N ARG A 101 7.10 4.59 16.82
CA ARG A 101 6.22 5.13 17.86
C ARG A 101 5.72 4.02 18.78
N SER A 102 5.27 2.91 18.21
CA SER A 102 4.71 1.77 18.95
C SER A 102 5.73 1.03 19.82
N LEU A 103 7.03 1.08 19.47
CA LEU A 103 8.11 0.52 20.29
C LEU A 103 8.59 1.46 21.42
N GLY A 104 7.86 2.55 21.68
CA GLY A 104 8.17 3.48 22.77
C GLY A 104 9.21 4.54 22.42
N HIS A 105 9.57 4.70 21.15
CA HIS A 105 10.49 5.72 20.65
C HIS A 105 9.80 7.02 20.21
N GLY A 106 8.52 7.18 20.54
CA GLY A 106 7.69 8.36 20.27
C GLY A 106 6.43 8.34 21.14
N GLY A 107 5.78 9.46 21.33
CA GLY A 107 4.51 9.57 22.04
C GLY A 107 3.30 9.26 21.15
N GLY A 108 2.11 9.21 21.76
CA GLY A 108 0.84 9.10 21.05
C GLY A 108 0.31 7.69 20.85
N PRO A 109 -0.78 7.53 20.06
CA PRO A 109 -1.39 6.24 19.77
C PRO A 109 -0.42 5.26 19.10
N ALA A 110 -0.48 4.00 19.52
CA ALA A 110 0.49 2.97 19.13
C ALA A 110 -0.20 1.63 18.86
N PHE A 111 0.40 0.81 18.01
CA PHE A 111 -0.03 -0.57 17.85
C PHE A 111 0.20 -1.39 19.13
N PRO A 112 -0.65 -2.40 19.40
CA PRO A 112 -0.36 -3.37 20.45
C PRO A 112 1.05 -3.97 20.27
N PRO A 113 1.78 -4.28 21.37
CA PRO A 113 3.18 -4.73 21.29
C PRO A 113 3.43 -5.91 20.35
N ALA A 114 2.54 -6.91 20.34
CA ALA A 114 2.65 -8.06 19.45
C ALA A 114 2.51 -7.67 17.97
N VAL A 115 1.60 -6.74 17.65
CA VAL A 115 1.41 -6.21 16.30
C VAL A 115 2.63 -5.40 15.87
N ALA A 116 3.15 -4.54 16.76
CA ALA A 116 4.35 -3.75 16.49
C ALA A 116 5.57 -4.64 16.22
N ALA A 117 5.78 -5.69 17.02
CA ALA A 117 6.87 -6.65 16.84
C ALA A 117 6.76 -7.42 15.52
N HIS A 118 5.55 -7.90 15.18
CA HIS A 118 5.30 -8.57 13.91
C HIS A 118 5.60 -7.65 12.72
N LEU A 119 5.10 -6.41 12.74
CA LEU A 119 5.35 -5.43 11.69
C LEU A 119 6.84 -5.04 11.62
N ALA A 120 7.53 -4.93 12.76
CA ALA A 120 8.96 -4.64 12.79
C ALA A 120 9.77 -5.69 12.04
N GLY A 121 9.50 -6.98 12.26
CA GLY A 121 10.13 -8.07 11.51
C GLY A 121 9.82 -8.00 10.01
N ARG A 122 8.54 -7.78 9.66
CA ARG A 122 8.09 -7.74 8.27
C ARG A 122 8.68 -6.57 7.47
N TYR A 123 8.78 -5.39 8.06
CA TYR A 123 9.28 -4.18 7.41
C TYR A 123 10.78 -3.94 7.63
N GLY A 124 11.52 -4.93 8.14
CA GLY A 124 12.96 -4.79 8.39
C GLY A 124 13.30 -3.59 9.27
N PHE A 125 12.46 -3.31 10.29
CA PHE A 125 12.64 -2.15 11.14
C PHE A 125 14.03 -2.14 11.80
N ASN A 126 14.73 -1.04 11.58
CA ASN A 126 15.98 -0.74 12.25
C ASN A 126 16.14 0.78 12.45
N ALA A 127 17.01 1.18 13.37
CA ALA A 127 17.17 2.58 13.74
C ALA A 127 17.64 3.48 12.57
N HIS A 128 18.37 2.95 11.59
CA HIS A 128 18.81 3.71 10.43
C HIS A 128 17.64 4.00 9.48
N ALA A 129 16.90 2.98 9.07
CA ALA A 129 15.72 3.11 8.22
C ALA A 129 14.65 4.01 8.86
N ALA A 130 14.41 3.86 10.17
CA ALA A 130 13.45 4.68 10.90
C ALA A 130 13.81 6.18 10.90
N ARG A 131 15.12 6.53 11.02
CA ARG A 131 15.56 7.93 10.92
C ARG A 131 15.36 8.53 9.54
N GLN A 132 15.49 7.74 8.49
CA GLN A 132 15.30 8.20 7.10
C GLN A 132 13.82 8.30 6.70
N ALA A 133 12.96 7.51 7.35
CA ALA A 133 11.56 7.34 6.94
C ALA A 133 10.81 8.66 6.81
N ARG A 134 10.94 9.57 7.79
CA ARG A 134 10.23 10.86 7.77
C ARG A 134 10.68 11.73 6.57
N GLY A 135 11.97 11.80 6.30
CA GLY A 135 12.50 12.53 5.16
C GLY A 135 11.95 11.98 3.84
N ARG A 136 11.94 10.65 3.70
CA ARG A 136 11.39 9.98 2.50
C ARG A 136 9.89 10.23 2.32
N VAL A 137 9.12 10.19 3.40
CA VAL A 137 7.68 10.53 3.34
C VAL A 137 7.49 11.94 2.78
N LEU A 138 8.21 12.93 3.31
CA LEU A 138 8.09 14.32 2.85
C LEU A 138 8.54 14.51 1.39
N GLU A 139 9.61 13.81 0.97
CA GLU A 139 10.07 13.83 -0.44
C GLU A 139 9.00 13.28 -1.39
N VAL A 140 8.42 12.13 -1.06
CA VAL A 140 7.39 11.52 -1.90
C VAL A 140 6.13 12.37 -1.92
N LEU A 141 5.67 12.88 -0.77
CA LEU A 141 4.51 13.78 -0.71
C LEU A 141 4.74 15.05 -1.53
N GLY A 142 5.92 15.67 -1.44
CA GLY A 142 6.27 16.83 -2.25
C GLY A 142 6.28 16.54 -3.76
N LEU A 143 6.73 15.34 -4.15
CA LEU A 143 6.69 14.89 -5.55
C LEU A 143 5.24 14.75 -6.03
N LEU A 144 4.36 14.11 -5.25
CA LEU A 144 2.94 13.91 -5.60
C LEU A 144 2.19 15.24 -5.66
N ASP A 145 2.41 16.12 -4.69
CA ASP A 145 1.82 17.48 -4.63
C ASP A 145 2.22 18.31 -5.85
N ALA A 146 3.50 18.35 -6.20
CA ALA A 146 3.99 19.08 -7.36
C ALA A 146 3.41 18.57 -8.69
N ARG A 147 3.03 17.30 -8.78
CA ARG A 147 2.35 16.73 -9.95
C ARG A 147 0.89 17.14 -10.00
N LEU A 148 0.17 16.92 -8.91
CA LEU A 148 -1.27 17.23 -8.83
C LEU A 148 -1.56 18.73 -8.89
N ALA A 149 -0.59 19.60 -8.60
CA ALA A 149 -0.70 21.04 -8.83
C ALA A 149 -0.73 21.44 -10.32
N ARG A 150 -0.31 20.53 -11.23
CA ARG A 150 -0.18 20.82 -12.67
C ARG A 150 -1.16 20.05 -13.54
N GLN A 151 -1.71 18.97 -13.05
CA GLN A 151 -2.54 18.05 -13.83
C GLN A 151 -3.54 17.31 -12.91
N PRO A 152 -4.66 16.82 -13.46
CA PRO A 152 -5.74 16.23 -12.66
C PRO A 152 -5.38 14.86 -12.06
N TYR A 153 -4.40 14.15 -12.62
CA TYR A 153 -3.93 12.84 -12.18
C TYR A 153 -2.42 12.83 -11.99
N LEU A 154 -1.87 11.84 -11.33
CA LEU A 154 -0.43 11.71 -11.09
C LEU A 154 0.37 11.55 -12.39
N ILE A 155 -0.25 10.97 -13.43
CA ILE A 155 0.35 10.78 -14.76
C ILE A 155 -0.66 11.15 -15.83
N GLY A 156 -0.37 12.21 -16.58
CA GLY A 156 -1.18 12.65 -17.72
C GLY A 156 -2.60 13.09 -17.36
N GLU A 157 -3.54 12.88 -18.29
CA GLU A 157 -4.90 13.43 -18.25
C GLU A 157 -5.97 12.41 -17.83
N SER A 158 -5.58 11.18 -17.51
CA SER A 158 -6.49 10.08 -17.14
C SER A 158 -5.99 9.32 -15.92
N LEU A 159 -6.95 8.71 -15.21
CA LEU A 159 -6.65 7.91 -14.02
C LEU A 159 -5.75 6.71 -14.39
N THR A 160 -4.69 6.54 -13.62
CA THR A 160 -3.75 5.42 -13.72
C THR A 160 -3.69 4.61 -12.43
N ALA A 161 -2.96 3.50 -12.43
CA ALA A 161 -2.73 2.73 -11.20
C ALA A 161 -2.01 3.53 -10.11
N ALA A 162 -1.19 4.54 -10.48
CA ALA A 162 -0.52 5.41 -9.52
C ALA A 162 -1.54 6.18 -8.66
N ASP A 163 -2.64 6.67 -9.25
CA ASP A 163 -3.71 7.37 -8.54
C ASP A 163 -4.46 6.43 -7.58
N VAL A 164 -4.72 5.19 -8.00
CA VAL A 164 -5.33 4.16 -7.14
C VAL A 164 -4.44 3.82 -5.95
N TYR A 165 -3.14 3.74 -6.18
CA TYR A 165 -2.17 3.51 -5.10
C TYR A 165 -2.12 4.69 -4.15
N TRP A 166 -1.98 5.90 -4.66
CA TRP A 166 -1.99 7.12 -3.85
C TRP A 166 -3.26 7.23 -3.02
N ALA A 167 -4.45 7.13 -3.62
CA ALA A 167 -5.72 7.18 -2.90
C ALA A 167 -5.82 6.13 -1.78
N THR A 168 -5.21 4.94 -1.97
CA THR A 168 -5.17 3.91 -0.93
C THR A 168 -4.22 4.28 0.22
N PHE A 169 -3.00 4.72 -0.11
CA PHE A 169 -1.96 5.00 0.89
C PHE A 169 -2.17 6.34 1.61
N ALA A 170 -2.88 7.30 1.00
CA ALA A 170 -3.29 8.54 1.66
C ALA A 170 -4.09 8.28 2.96
N ASN A 171 -4.82 7.17 3.02
CA ASN A 171 -5.53 6.76 4.23
C ASN A 171 -4.63 6.38 5.42
N LEU A 172 -3.33 6.24 5.23
CA LEU A 172 -2.37 6.08 6.33
C LEU A 172 -1.98 7.42 6.96
N LEU A 173 -2.31 8.53 6.30
CA LEU A 173 -2.05 9.90 6.75
C LEU A 173 -3.35 10.56 7.19
N THR A 174 -4.35 10.52 6.33
CA THR A 174 -5.67 11.10 6.55
C THR A 174 -6.73 10.08 6.16
N PRO A 175 -7.14 9.21 7.10
CA PRO A 175 -8.12 8.17 6.81
C PRO A 175 -9.48 8.78 6.47
N LEU A 176 -10.16 8.19 5.50
CA LEU A 176 -11.55 8.51 5.18
C LEU A 176 -12.44 8.38 6.42
N PRO A 177 -13.62 9.06 6.45
CA PRO A 177 -14.59 8.90 7.52
C PRO A 177 -14.90 7.43 7.82
N GLU A 178 -15.24 7.11 9.06
CA GLU A 178 -15.49 5.72 9.48
C GLU A 178 -16.58 5.01 8.67
N ALA A 179 -17.59 5.76 8.19
CA ALA A 179 -18.64 5.24 7.34
C ALA A 179 -18.10 4.69 5.99
N GLU A 180 -17.00 5.24 5.49
CA GLU A 180 -16.39 4.85 4.21
C GLU A 180 -15.21 3.88 4.41
N LEU A 181 -14.46 4.05 5.51
CA LEU A 181 -13.34 3.20 5.88
C LEU A 181 -13.49 2.72 7.33
N PRO A 182 -14.32 1.71 7.59
CA PRO A 182 -14.45 1.13 8.93
C PRO A 182 -13.11 0.52 9.38
N ALA A 183 -12.64 0.91 10.57
CA ALA A 183 -11.42 0.39 11.16
C ALA A 183 -11.60 0.21 12.68
N ALA A 184 -10.82 -0.70 13.29
CA ALA A 184 -10.78 -0.78 14.74
C ALA A 184 -10.32 0.55 15.33
N PRO A 185 -10.90 1.04 16.44
CA PRO A 185 -10.61 2.36 17.01
C PRO A 185 -9.12 2.64 17.20
N ILE A 186 -8.36 1.68 17.70
CA ILE A 186 -6.91 1.82 17.88
C ILE A 186 -6.16 1.99 16.56
N ILE A 187 -6.58 1.29 15.50
CA ILE A 187 -5.96 1.41 14.17
C ILE A 187 -6.23 2.78 13.58
N ARG A 188 -7.47 3.27 13.72
CA ARG A 188 -7.85 4.61 13.29
C ARG A 188 -7.02 5.69 14.00
N GLN A 189 -6.90 5.61 15.33
CA GLN A 189 -6.09 6.54 16.11
C GLN A 189 -4.61 6.56 15.67
N VAL A 190 -4.03 5.38 15.36
CA VAL A 190 -2.65 5.29 14.85
C VAL A 190 -2.50 5.97 13.49
N TYR A 191 -3.50 5.88 12.60
CA TYR A 191 -3.45 6.53 11.29
C TYR A 191 -3.68 8.05 11.40
N GLU A 192 -4.64 8.49 12.21
CA GLU A 192 -4.94 9.90 12.44
C GLU A 192 -3.79 10.66 13.12
N SER A 193 -2.86 9.95 13.76
CA SER A 193 -1.68 10.53 14.42
C SER A 193 -0.39 10.42 13.57
N ALA A 194 -0.49 10.07 12.30
CA ALA A 194 0.69 9.84 11.45
C ALA A 194 1.44 11.13 11.08
N ASP A 195 0.80 12.29 11.17
CA ASP A 195 1.32 13.62 10.86
C ASP A 195 1.96 14.33 12.07
N GLU A 196 1.80 13.81 13.29
CA GLU A 196 2.45 14.29 14.51
C GLU A 196 3.88 13.74 14.65
#